data_2db4c56d829f26cec8cffdf8488cb3e0
#
_entry.id   2db4c56d829f26cec8cffdf8488cb3e0
#
_cell.length_a   1.000
_cell.length_b   1.000
_cell.length_c   1.000
_cell.angle_alpha   90.00
_cell.angle_beta   90.00
_cell.angle_gamma   90.00
#
_symmetry.space_group_name_H-M   'P 1'
#
loop_
_entity.id
_entity.type
_entity.pdbx_description
1 polymer ?
#
loop_
_entity_poly.entity_id
_entity_poly.type
_entity_poly.pdbx_seq_one_letter_code
_entity_poly.pdbx_strand_id
1 'polypeptide(L)'
;MNYEVAIVIPTLNEERFISRCLNSIIKQTYEFEKMDVMIIDGGSKDNTKDIVAEYQKSHQNIRFIENKKKIQSVAFNIGFKKSTAPYIIRLDAHAEYDSQYIALC
;
A
#
# COMPACT_ATOMS: atom_id res chain seq x y z
N MET A 1 -2.74 17.06 -0.88
CA MET A 1 -1.40 16.87 -1.43
C MET A 1 -1.43 16.16 -2.75
N ASN A 2 -0.53 16.53 -3.66
CA ASN A 2 -0.46 15.92 -4.98
C ASN A 2 0.63 14.85 -4.98
N TYR A 3 0.22 13.59 -5.01
CA TYR A 3 1.14 12.48 -5.13
C TYR A 3 1.42 12.18 -6.60
N GLU A 4 2.62 11.66 -6.89
CA GLU A 4 3.02 11.29 -8.24
C GLU A 4 2.64 9.85 -8.58
N VAL A 5 2.67 8.98 -7.58
CA VAL A 5 2.41 7.54 -7.74
C VAL A 5 1.46 7.07 -6.66
N ALA A 6 0.45 6.32 -7.05
CA ALA A 6 -0.40 5.60 -6.13
C ALA A 6 0.06 4.15 -6.06
N ILE A 7 0.26 3.64 -4.86
CA ILE A 7 0.64 2.24 -4.61
C ILE A 7 -0.58 1.54 -4.01
N VAL A 8 -1.10 0.55 -4.71
CA VAL A 8 -2.25 -0.23 -4.26
C VAL A 8 -1.77 -1.59 -3.76
N ILE A 9 -2.02 -1.90 -2.50
CA ILE A 9 -1.59 -3.14 -1.87
C ILE A 9 -2.83 -3.84 -1.30
N PRO A 10 -3.40 -4.80 -2.03
CA PRO A 10 -4.49 -5.62 -1.49
C PRO A 10 -3.98 -6.49 -0.35
N THR A 11 -4.71 -6.56 0.75
CA THR A 11 -4.32 -7.36 1.91
C THR A 11 -5.48 -8.22 2.40
N LEU A 12 -5.12 -9.40 2.95
CA LEU A 12 -6.03 -10.23 3.73
C LEU A 12 -5.18 -11.12 4.62
N ASN A 13 -5.19 -10.83 5.93
CA ASN A 13 -4.43 -11.59 6.94
C ASN A 13 -2.93 -11.67 6.60
N GLU A 14 -2.30 -10.51 6.48
CA GLU A 14 -0.90 -10.38 6.04
C GLU A 14 0.04 -10.01 7.18
N GLU A 15 -0.31 -10.27 8.44
CA GLU A 15 0.50 -9.82 9.57
C GLU A 15 1.96 -10.29 9.53
N ARG A 16 2.22 -11.44 8.89
CA ARG A 16 3.58 -11.99 8.78
C ARG A 16 4.46 -11.21 7.82
N PHE A 17 3.87 -10.55 6.83
CA PHE A 17 4.61 -10.02 5.69
C PHE A 17 4.47 -8.52 5.50
N ILE A 18 3.40 -7.91 6.04
CA ILE A 18 3.08 -6.51 5.73
C ILE A 18 4.17 -5.55 6.19
N SER A 19 4.81 -5.80 7.35
CA SER A 19 5.90 -4.93 7.82
C SER A 19 7.07 -4.93 6.86
N ARG A 20 7.47 -6.10 6.37
CA ARG A 20 8.58 -6.22 5.43
C ARG A 20 8.27 -5.51 4.13
N CYS A 21 7.04 -5.70 3.63
CA CYS A 21 6.58 -5.02 2.43
C CYS A 21 6.63 -3.50 2.60
N LEU A 22 6.03 -2.97 3.66
CA LEU A 22 6.00 -1.53 3.91
C LEU A 22 7.40 -0.96 4.10
N ASN A 23 8.27 -1.65 4.84
CA ASN A 23 9.64 -1.19 5.03
C ASN A 23 10.38 -1.10 3.70
N SER A 24 10.17 -2.07 2.79
CA SER A 24 10.83 -2.04 1.49
C SER A 24 10.31 -0.91 0.61
N ILE A 25 9.05 -0.50 0.77
CA ILE A 25 8.48 0.63 0.03
C ILE A 25 9.03 1.95 0.58
N ILE A 26 9.13 2.08 1.90
CA ILE A 26 9.68 3.28 2.53
C ILE A 26 11.13 3.51 2.12
N LYS A 27 11.89 2.44 1.90
CA LYS A 27 13.31 2.49 1.54
C LYS A 27 13.56 2.62 0.04
N GLN A 28 12.55 2.80 -0.79
CA GLN A 28 12.73 2.99 -2.21
C GLN A 28 13.57 4.24 -2.50
N THR A 29 14.35 4.21 -3.59
CA THR A 29 15.10 5.39 -4.04
C THR A 29 14.16 6.47 -4.57
N TYR A 30 12.98 6.11 -5.05
CA TYR A 30 11.93 7.07 -5.35
C TYR A 30 11.39 7.65 -4.03
N GLU A 31 11.18 8.97 -3.99
CA GLU A 31 10.79 9.63 -2.75
C GLU A 31 9.46 9.13 -2.19
N PHE A 32 9.50 8.60 -0.97
CA PHE A 32 8.31 8.02 -0.34
C PHE A 32 7.18 9.04 -0.17
N GLU A 33 7.51 10.29 0.10
CA GLU A 33 6.51 11.36 0.30
C GLU A 33 5.69 11.66 -0.96
N LYS A 34 6.16 11.25 -2.13
CA LYS A 34 5.44 11.40 -3.40
C LYS A 34 4.52 10.23 -3.70
N MET A 35 4.50 9.22 -2.85
CA MET A 35 3.67 8.03 -3.00
C MET A 35 2.40 8.13 -2.17
N ASP A 36 1.26 7.80 -2.78
CA ASP A 36 0.00 7.60 -2.08
C ASP A 36 -0.15 6.10 -1.86
N VAL A 37 0.19 5.62 -0.67
CA VAL A 37 0.21 4.19 -0.36
C VAL A 37 -1.14 3.78 0.21
N MET A 38 -1.88 2.95 -0.53
CA MET A 38 -3.20 2.49 -0.14
C MET A 38 -3.18 1.00 0.18
N ILE A 39 -3.41 0.67 1.43
CA ILE A 39 -3.61 -0.70 1.88
C ILE A 39 -5.10 -0.98 1.77
N ILE A 40 -5.49 -1.81 0.81
CA ILE A 40 -6.91 -2.13 0.55
C ILE A 40 -7.19 -3.49 1.19
N ASP A 41 -7.80 -3.47 2.35
CA ASP A 41 -7.94 -4.67 3.17
C ASP A 41 -9.28 -5.37 2.97
N GLY A 42 -9.23 -6.68 2.77
CA GLY A 42 -10.41 -7.53 2.53
C GLY A 42 -11.08 -8.06 3.79
N GLY A 43 -10.81 -7.44 4.94
CA GLY A 43 -11.41 -7.85 6.20
C GLY A 43 -10.50 -8.74 7.03
N SER A 44 -9.22 -8.37 7.17
CA SER A 44 -8.26 -9.12 7.98
C SER A 44 -8.74 -9.27 9.41
N LYS A 45 -8.57 -10.47 9.96
CA LYS A 45 -8.95 -10.80 11.35
C LYS A 45 -7.72 -10.92 12.24
N ASP A 46 -6.53 -10.83 11.67
CA ASP A 46 -5.27 -10.86 12.40
C ASP A 46 -4.82 -9.42 12.76
N ASN A 47 -3.53 -9.23 13.05
CA ASN A 47 -2.99 -7.93 13.44
C ASN A 47 -2.58 -7.04 12.26
N THR A 48 -2.97 -7.37 11.02
CA THR A 48 -2.60 -6.58 9.84
C THR A 48 -2.98 -5.11 10.02
N LYS A 49 -4.21 -4.83 10.42
CA LYS A 49 -4.70 -3.46 10.61
C LYS A 49 -3.88 -2.71 11.65
N ASP A 50 -3.58 -3.37 12.78
CA ASP A 50 -2.83 -2.73 13.87
C ASP A 50 -1.40 -2.42 13.44
N ILE A 51 -0.78 -3.31 12.67
CA ILE A 51 0.57 -3.08 12.15
C ILE A 51 0.57 -1.87 11.22
N VAL A 52 -0.39 -1.79 10.29
CA VAL A 52 -0.50 -0.64 9.39
C VAL A 52 -0.73 0.64 10.17
N ALA A 53 -1.54 0.60 11.23
CA ALA A 53 -1.81 1.77 12.07
C ALA A 53 -0.53 2.32 12.70
N GLU A 54 0.42 1.46 13.08
CA GLU A 54 1.70 1.89 13.60
C GLU A 54 2.51 2.66 12.55
N TYR A 55 2.50 2.20 11.30
CA TYR A 55 3.16 2.92 10.21
C TYR A 55 2.48 4.26 9.93
N GLN A 56 1.17 4.32 10.05
CA GLN A 56 0.42 5.57 9.82
C GLN A 56 0.78 6.67 10.81
N LYS A 57 1.25 6.33 12.01
CA LYS A 57 1.67 7.33 13.00
C LYS A 57 2.85 8.16 12.50
N SER A 58 3.74 7.57 11.70
CA SER A 58 4.93 8.24 11.19
C SER A 58 4.79 8.67 9.73
N HIS A 59 3.81 8.15 9.00
CA HIS A 59 3.67 8.35 7.56
C HIS A 59 2.22 8.64 7.19
N GLN A 60 1.90 9.92 6.98
CA GLN A 60 0.53 10.35 6.67
C GLN A 60 0.04 9.87 5.30
N ASN A 61 0.96 9.50 4.43
CA ASN A 61 0.65 9.06 3.06
C ASN A 61 0.32 7.57 2.99
N ILE A 62 0.29 6.85 4.12
CA ILE A 62 -0.19 5.47 4.17
C ILE A 62 -1.66 5.50 4.58
N ARG A 63 -2.53 4.96 3.72
CA ARG A 63 -3.97 4.91 3.96
C ARG A 63 -4.43 3.47 4.08
N PHE A 64 -5.38 3.23 4.96
CA PHE A 64 -6.00 1.92 5.14
C PHE A 64 -7.45 2.00 4.71
N ILE A 65 -7.83 1.22 3.69
CA ILE A 65 -9.16 1.26 3.09
C ILE A 65 -9.75 -0.14 3.12
N GLU A 66 -10.98 -0.26 3.61
CA GLU A 66 -11.66 -1.55 3.65
C GLU A 66 -12.27 -1.90 2.30
N ASN A 67 -12.08 -3.16 1.87
CA ASN A 67 -12.69 -3.71 0.67
C ASN A 67 -13.64 -4.83 1.07
N LYS A 68 -14.91 -4.49 1.24
CA LYS A 68 -15.92 -5.44 1.72
C LYS A 68 -16.16 -6.60 0.76
N LYS A 69 -15.82 -6.44 -0.52
CA LYS A 69 -16.02 -7.49 -1.53
C LYS A 69 -14.88 -8.50 -1.57
N LYS A 70 -13.73 -8.20 -0.96
CA LYS A 70 -12.60 -9.13 -0.78
C LYS A 70 -11.98 -9.65 -2.07
N ILE A 71 -12.17 -8.96 -3.20
CA ILE A 71 -11.66 -9.37 -4.51
C ILE A 71 -10.56 -8.40 -4.95
N GLN A 72 -9.40 -8.91 -5.38
CA GLN A 72 -8.24 -8.08 -5.72
C GLN A 72 -8.51 -7.09 -6.85
N SER A 73 -9.28 -7.48 -7.86
CA SER A 73 -9.63 -6.56 -8.94
C SER A 73 -10.47 -5.39 -8.44
N VAL A 74 -11.35 -5.64 -7.46
CA VAL A 74 -12.14 -4.58 -6.82
C VAL A 74 -11.21 -3.68 -6.00
N ALA A 75 -10.21 -4.26 -5.32
CA ALA A 75 -9.23 -3.48 -4.56
C ALA A 75 -8.48 -2.51 -5.48
N PHE A 76 -8.04 -2.98 -6.65
CA PHE A 76 -7.37 -2.12 -7.62
C PHE A 76 -8.30 -0.97 -8.06
N ASN A 77 -9.56 -1.27 -8.35
CA ASN A 77 -10.53 -0.26 -8.77
C ASN A 77 -10.81 0.76 -7.68
N ILE A 78 -10.86 0.33 -6.41
CA ILE A 78 -11.00 1.24 -5.27
C ILE A 78 -9.80 2.19 -5.24
N GLY A 79 -8.59 1.66 -5.34
CA GLY A 79 -7.39 2.47 -5.37
C GLY A 79 -7.37 3.46 -6.52
N PHE A 80 -7.74 3.00 -7.72
CA PHE A 80 -7.83 3.84 -8.90
C PHE A 80 -8.77 5.04 -8.68
N LYS A 81 -9.91 4.80 -8.04
CA LYS A 81 -10.91 5.85 -7.78
C LYS A 81 -10.51 6.78 -6.63
N LYS A 82 -9.74 6.28 -5.66
CA LYS A 82 -9.40 7.03 -4.44
C LYS A 82 -8.16 7.90 -4.60
N SER A 83 -7.38 7.73 -5.67
CA SER A 83 -6.17 8.50 -5.88
C SER A 83 -6.27 9.38 -7.11
N THR A 84 -5.64 10.56 -7.05
CA THR A 84 -5.50 11.46 -8.19
C THR A 84 -4.10 11.39 -8.79
N ALA A 85 -3.24 10.50 -8.31
CA ALA A 85 -1.89 10.34 -8.83
C ALA A 85 -1.94 9.91 -10.30
N PRO A 86 -1.03 10.45 -11.16
CA PRO A 86 -1.03 10.10 -12.58
C PRO A 86 -0.58 8.67 -12.88
N TYR A 87 0.13 8.02 -11.95
CA TYR A 87 0.57 6.64 -12.10
C TYR A 87 0.06 5.81 -10.94
N ILE A 88 -0.33 4.56 -11.23
CA ILE A 88 -0.80 3.63 -10.21
C ILE A 88 -0.06 2.31 -10.38
N ILE A 89 0.46 1.77 -9.28
CA ILE A 89 1.21 0.52 -9.24
C ILE A 89 0.57 -0.40 -8.22
N ARG A 90 0.30 -1.65 -8.60
CA ARG A 90 -0.17 -2.67 -7.68
C ARG A 90 1.02 -3.46 -7.15
N LEU A 91 1.13 -3.58 -5.84
CA LEU A 91 2.16 -4.38 -5.19
C LEU A 91 1.53 -5.48 -4.35
N ASP A 92 2.30 -6.55 -4.13
CA ASP A 92 1.89 -7.70 -3.36
C ASP A 92 2.36 -7.55 -1.91
N ALA A 93 1.45 -7.71 -0.95
CA ALA A 93 1.76 -7.58 0.47
C ALA A 93 2.74 -8.64 0.97
N HIS A 94 2.87 -9.77 0.26
CA HIS A 94 3.83 -10.82 0.61
C HIS A 94 5.25 -10.52 0.17
N ALA A 95 5.44 -9.53 -0.69
CA ALA A 95 6.74 -9.29 -1.31
C ALA A 95 7.55 -8.24 -0.58
N GLU A 96 8.85 -8.32 -0.75
CA GLU A 96 9.81 -7.30 -0.35
C GLU A 96 10.44 -6.76 -1.63
N TYR A 97 10.43 -5.43 -1.79
CA TYR A 97 10.81 -4.83 -3.07
C TYR A 97 12.21 -4.27 -3.03
N ASP A 98 12.95 -4.46 -4.13
CA ASP A 98 14.26 -3.85 -4.33
C ASP A 98 14.14 -2.32 -4.21
N SER A 99 15.20 -1.66 -3.71
CA SER A 99 15.17 -0.22 -3.44
C SER A 99 14.93 0.63 -4.68
N GLN A 100 15.16 0.11 -5.88
CA GLN A 100 14.96 0.84 -7.14
C GLN A 100 13.68 0.45 -7.86
N TYR A 101 12.85 -0.42 -7.26
CA TYR A 101 11.70 -1.00 -7.95
C TYR A 101 10.74 0.08 -8.47
N ILE A 102 10.34 1.00 -7.61
CA ILE A 102 9.39 2.05 -7.98
C ILE A 102 9.98 3.00 -9.02
N ALA A 103 11.24 3.38 -8.85
CA ALA A 103 11.89 4.30 -9.77
C ALA A 103 12.00 3.74 -11.19
N LEU A 104 12.06 2.39 -11.33
CA LEU A 104 12.20 1.73 -12.62
C LEU A 104 10.86 1.36 -13.27
N CYS A 105 9.77 1.53 -12.58
CA CYS A 105 8.44 1.25 -13.13
C CYS A 105 7.96 2.30 -14.12
#